data_3a8134a9d0b431e252c15285dc482eae
#
_entry.id   3a8134a9d0b431e252c15285dc482eae
#
_cell.length_a   1.000
_cell.length_b   1.000
_cell.length_c   1.000
_cell.angle_alpha   90.00
_cell.angle_beta   90.00
_cell.angle_gamma   90.00
#
_symmetry.space_group_name_H-M   'P 1'
#
loop_
_entity.id
_entity.type
_entity.pdbx_description
1 polymer ?
#
loop_
_entity_poly.entity_id
_entity_poly.type
_entity_poly.pdbx_seq_one_letter_code
_entity_poly.pdbx_strand_id
1 'polypeptide(L)'
;PAYTGKPTLYLNDITDPAIELPTGTRLQIRLYGPEGNLAVTQTIADLPKPAPETAAEPETGTKATPAAIPNAMKGVFDLTVTRSGTLSIDGSGGREWQITALPDAAPTVEVSGNMTREADGRFKQSVKATDDYGVTAGRVTITLDTAKIDRRHGLKTDPEAVKPVVLDIPLPRKGKRTELTATLVDDL
;
A
#
# COMPACT_ATOMS: atom_id res chain seq x y z
N PRO A 1 -3.36 1.52 -7.89
CA PRO A 1 -2.18 2.19 -7.31
C PRO A 1 -0.88 1.67 -7.93
N ALA A 2 0.16 2.52 -8.00
CA ALA A 2 1.43 2.16 -8.67
C ALA A 2 2.14 0.95 -8.01
N TYR A 3 1.99 0.79 -6.69
CA TYR A 3 2.62 -0.31 -5.94
C TYR A 3 2.10 -1.70 -6.33
N THR A 4 0.87 -1.80 -6.84
CA THR A 4 0.28 -3.09 -7.22
C THR A 4 0.84 -3.68 -8.51
N GLY A 5 1.45 -2.85 -9.37
CA GLY A 5 1.89 -3.27 -10.71
C GLY A 5 0.78 -3.75 -11.65
N LYS A 6 -0.50 -3.59 -11.24
CA LYS A 6 -1.65 -4.02 -12.05
C LYS A 6 -1.92 -3.01 -13.18
N PRO A 7 -2.36 -3.49 -14.36
CA PRO A 7 -2.71 -2.62 -15.48
C PRO A 7 -3.96 -1.79 -15.18
N THR A 8 -4.14 -0.72 -15.95
CA THR A 8 -5.38 0.06 -15.94
C THR A 8 -6.54 -0.79 -16.42
N LEU A 9 -7.66 -0.76 -15.69
CA LEU A 9 -8.90 -1.42 -16.03
C LEU A 9 -9.92 -0.41 -16.54
N TYR A 10 -10.67 -0.77 -17.53
CA TYR A 10 -11.80 0.02 -18.06
C TYR A 10 -13.11 -0.57 -17.54
N LEU A 11 -13.84 0.19 -16.72
CA LEU A 11 -15.11 -0.28 -16.14
C LEU A 11 -16.16 -0.65 -17.19
N ASN A 12 -16.10 -0.04 -18.36
CA ASN A 12 -17.00 -0.36 -19.47
C ASN A 12 -16.80 -1.78 -20.03
N ASP A 13 -15.58 -2.31 -19.91
CA ASP A 13 -15.24 -3.65 -20.42
C ASP A 13 -15.56 -4.75 -19.41
N ILE A 14 -15.88 -4.36 -18.17
CA ILE A 14 -16.20 -5.29 -17.08
C ILE A 14 -17.70 -5.57 -17.08
N THR A 15 -18.04 -6.84 -17.32
CA THR A 15 -19.46 -7.27 -17.35
C THR A 15 -20.01 -7.49 -15.94
N ASP A 16 -19.15 -7.93 -15.01
CA ASP A 16 -19.53 -8.20 -13.61
C ASP A 16 -19.74 -6.88 -12.86
N PRO A 17 -20.88 -6.69 -12.20
CA PRO A 17 -21.12 -5.53 -11.37
C PRO A 17 -20.28 -5.53 -10.05
N ALA A 18 -19.77 -6.68 -9.64
CA ALA A 18 -18.93 -6.80 -8.45
C ALA A 18 -17.45 -6.73 -8.82
N ILE A 19 -16.73 -5.75 -8.27
CA ILE A 19 -15.33 -5.49 -8.62
C ILE A 19 -14.49 -5.34 -7.33
N GLU A 20 -13.36 -6.04 -7.30
CA GLU A 20 -12.38 -5.90 -6.24
C GLU A 20 -11.26 -4.95 -6.67
N LEU A 21 -11.05 -3.89 -5.91
CA LEU A 21 -10.01 -2.89 -6.18
C LEU A 21 -9.11 -2.68 -4.96
N PRO A 22 -7.79 -2.59 -5.15
CA PRO A 22 -6.90 -2.19 -4.06
C PRO A 22 -7.26 -0.81 -3.51
N THR A 23 -7.19 -0.65 -2.20
CA THR A 23 -7.33 0.67 -1.56
C THR A 23 -6.32 1.66 -2.15
N GLY A 24 -6.72 2.89 -2.38
CA GLY A 24 -5.92 3.89 -3.08
C GLY A 24 -5.99 3.81 -4.61
N THR A 25 -6.84 2.94 -5.17
CA THR A 25 -7.09 2.91 -6.62
C THR A 25 -7.74 4.23 -7.06
N ARG A 26 -7.14 4.86 -8.06
CA ARG A 26 -7.70 6.07 -8.67
C ARG A 26 -8.68 5.68 -9.77
N LEU A 27 -9.90 6.18 -9.65
CA LEU A 27 -10.95 6.05 -10.64
C LEU A 27 -11.11 7.37 -11.38
N GLN A 28 -11.01 7.33 -12.71
CA GLN A 28 -11.30 8.47 -13.56
C GLN A 28 -12.57 8.21 -14.35
N ILE A 29 -13.61 9.00 -14.08
CA ILE A 29 -14.91 8.88 -14.72
C ILE A 29 -15.07 10.04 -15.69
N ARG A 30 -15.33 9.73 -16.95
CA ARG A 30 -15.61 10.71 -17.98
C ARG A 30 -17.03 10.51 -18.49
N LEU A 31 -17.88 11.49 -18.28
CA LEU A 31 -19.27 11.47 -18.74
C LEU A 31 -19.38 12.17 -20.09
N TYR A 32 -19.98 11.48 -21.04
CA TYR A 32 -20.29 11.99 -22.36
C TYR A 32 -21.80 11.90 -22.59
N GLY A 33 -22.48 13.03 -22.73
CA GLY A 33 -23.92 13.07 -22.95
C GLY A 33 -24.49 14.48 -22.99
N PRO A 34 -25.78 14.64 -23.33
CA PRO A 34 -26.46 15.93 -23.20
C PRO A 34 -26.49 16.36 -21.74
N GLU A 35 -26.41 17.68 -21.53
CA GLU A 35 -26.34 18.27 -20.20
C GLU A 35 -27.55 17.88 -19.32
N GLY A 36 -27.27 17.50 -18.08
CA GLY A 36 -28.30 17.27 -17.05
C GLY A 36 -28.87 15.85 -16.94
N ASN A 37 -28.47 14.91 -17.80
CA ASN A 37 -29.06 13.56 -17.83
C ASN A 37 -28.20 12.47 -17.16
N LEU A 38 -27.00 12.79 -16.72
CA LEU A 38 -26.11 11.83 -16.05
C LEU A 38 -25.71 12.35 -14.67
N ALA A 39 -25.93 11.53 -13.66
CA ALA A 39 -25.48 11.79 -12.29
C ALA A 39 -24.55 10.68 -11.81
N VAL A 40 -23.54 11.02 -11.04
CA VAL A 40 -22.63 10.06 -10.39
C VAL A 40 -22.94 10.03 -8.91
N THR A 41 -23.28 8.86 -8.41
CA THR A 41 -23.48 8.62 -6.99
C THR A 41 -22.43 7.61 -6.50
N GLN A 42 -21.78 7.87 -5.38
CA GLN A 42 -20.75 6.99 -4.88
C GLN A 42 -20.68 6.96 -3.35
N THR A 43 -20.22 5.84 -2.81
CA THR A 43 -19.96 5.66 -1.37
C THR A 43 -18.53 5.16 -1.08
N ILE A 44 -17.69 5.07 -2.11
CA ILE A 44 -16.34 4.46 -2.08
C ILE A 44 -15.21 5.40 -1.72
N ALA A 45 -15.46 6.71 -1.81
CA ALA A 45 -14.48 7.75 -1.53
C ALA A 45 -15.07 8.81 -0.59
N ASP A 46 -14.20 9.43 0.18
CA ASP A 46 -14.59 10.64 0.88
C ASP A 46 -14.68 11.78 -0.15
N LEU A 47 -15.74 12.59 -0.03
CA LEU A 47 -15.87 13.78 -0.86
C LEU A 47 -14.66 14.69 -0.60
N PRO A 48 -14.08 15.31 -1.63
CA PRO A 48 -13.11 16.36 -1.40
C PRO A 48 -13.79 17.42 -0.54
N LYS A 49 -13.26 17.64 0.68
CA LYS A 49 -13.75 18.68 1.59
C LYS A 49 -13.68 20.00 0.84
N PRO A 50 -14.81 20.71 0.64
CA PRO A 50 -14.75 22.04 0.08
C PRO A 50 -13.84 22.90 0.96
N ALA A 51 -13.01 23.74 0.35
CA ALA A 51 -12.16 24.67 1.07
C ALA A 51 -13.01 25.46 2.07
N PRO A 52 -12.48 25.81 3.26
CA PRO A 52 -13.28 26.30 4.36
C PRO A 52 -13.88 27.68 4.05
N GLU A 53 -15.16 27.71 3.73
CA GLU A 53 -16.00 28.88 4.02
C GLU A 53 -16.77 28.60 5.31
N THR A 54 -16.31 29.27 6.36
CA THR A 54 -16.95 29.64 7.62
C THR A 54 -18.05 28.74 8.20
N ALA A 55 -17.66 28.13 9.31
CA ALA A 55 -18.43 27.71 10.49
C ALA A 55 -19.93 27.32 10.36
N ALA A 56 -20.21 26.03 10.63
CA ALA A 56 -21.36 25.60 11.45
C ALA A 56 -21.05 24.18 12.01
N GLU A 57 -21.51 23.98 13.25
CA GLU A 57 -21.17 22.96 14.24
C GLU A 57 -21.51 21.51 13.89
N PRO A 58 -20.98 20.52 14.68
CA PRO A 58 -21.02 19.10 14.35
C PRO A 58 -22.33 18.45 14.81
N GLU A 59 -22.99 17.77 13.92
CA GLU A 59 -24.04 16.81 14.27
C GLU A 59 -23.49 15.38 14.21
N THR A 60 -23.71 14.69 15.31
CA THR A 60 -23.31 13.34 15.67
C THR A 60 -24.03 12.28 14.83
N GLY A 61 -23.28 11.31 14.34
CA GLY A 61 -23.75 9.94 14.09
C GLY A 61 -24.75 9.76 12.97
N THR A 62 -24.30 9.36 11.77
CA THR A 62 -25.25 8.85 10.78
C THR A 62 -24.59 7.85 9.80
N LYS A 63 -25.26 6.71 9.69
CA LYS A 63 -25.37 5.81 8.56
C LYS A 63 -24.87 6.42 7.25
N ALA A 64 -23.93 5.77 6.56
CA ALA A 64 -23.38 6.23 5.28
C ALA A 64 -24.51 6.56 4.28
N THR A 65 -24.82 7.82 4.16
CA THR A 65 -25.73 8.31 3.12
C THR A 65 -24.96 8.38 1.81
N PRO A 66 -25.52 7.90 0.68
CA PRO A 66 -24.88 8.07 -0.62
C PRO A 66 -24.64 9.55 -0.90
N ALA A 67 -23.37 9.91 -1.06
CA ALA A 67 -23.03 11.29 -1.38
C ALA A 67 -23.20 11.49 -2.88
N ALA A 68 -24.28 12.16 -3.28
CA ALA A 68 -24.43 12.66 -4.64
C ALA A 68 -23.39 13.75 -4.88
N ILE A 69 -22.63 13.62 -5.97
CA ILE A 69 -21.78 14.70 -6.44
C ILE A 69 -22.71 15.73 -7.10
N PRO A 70 -22.91 16.91 -6.53
CA PRO A 70 -23.84 17.87 -7.09
C PRO A 70 -23.31 18.36 -8.44
N ASN A 71 -24.18 18.34 -9.43
CA ASN A 71 -23.99 18.81 -10.80
C ASN A 71 -22.86 18.14 -11.59
N ALA A 72 -23.25 17.09 -12.33
CA ALA A 72 -22.48 16.60 -13.45
C ALA A 72 -22.40 17.66 -14.56
N MET A 73 -21.61 18.65 -14.37
CA MET A 73 -21.06 19.41 -15.48
C MET A 73 -20.25 18.43 -16.33
N LYS A 74 -20.20 18.62 -17.64
CA LYS A 74 -19.25 17.97 -18.55
C LYS A 74 -17.89 17.91 -17.83
N GLY A 75 -17.53 16.78 -17.24
CA GLY A 75 -16.44 16.75 -16.29
C GLY A 75 -15.78 15.41 -16.21
N VAL A 76 -14.50 15.48 -15.94
CA VAL A 76 -13.69 14.35 -15.52
C VAL A 76 -13.77 14.34 -14.00
N PHE A 77 -14.28 13.24 -13.42
CA PHE A 77 -14.29 13.02 -11.99
C PHE A 77 -13.13 12.10 -11.62
N ASP A 78 -12.31 12.55 -10.70
CA ASP A 78 -11.23 11.76 -10.13
C ASP A 78 -11.63 11.37 -8.69
N LEU A 79 -11.74 10.07 -8.45
CA LEU A 79 -12.06 9.49 -7.15
C LEU A 79 -10.93 8.56 -6.72
N THR A 80 -10.67 8.49 -5.43
CA THR A 80 -9.73 7.51 -4.87
C THR A 80 -10.50 6.56 -3.97
N VAL A 81 -10.43 5.27 -4.26
CA VAL A 81 -11.10 4.22 -3.45
C VAL A 81 -10.46 4.18 -2.07
N THR A 82 -11.21 4.54 -1.04
CA THR A 82 -10.80 4.47 0.36
C THR A 82 -11.52 3.40 1.14
N ARG A 83 -12.70 2.99 0.68
CA ARG A 83 -13.55 1.97 1.33
C ARG A 83 -14.41 1.24 0.32
N SER A 84 -14.95 0.10 0.74
CA SER A 84 -15.95 -0.64 -0.03
C SER A 84 -17.26 0.12 -0.10
N GLY A 85 -17.97 -0.01 -1.23
CA GLY A 85 -19.22 0.69 -1.44
C GLY A 85 -19.73 0.54 -2.88
N THR A 86 -20.63 1.44 -3.27
CA THR A 86 -21.25 1.45 -4.60
C THR A 86 -20.80 2.67 -5.39
N LEU A 87 -20.69 2.49 -6.69
CA LEU A 87 -20.53 3.53 -7.68
C LEU A 87 -21.63 3.37 -8.70
N SER A 88 -22.53 4.35 -8.80
CA SER A 88 -23.62 4.38 -9.75
C SER A 88 -23.49 5.56 -10.70
N ILE A 89 -23.75 5.31 -11.96
CA ILE A 89 -23.93 6.35 -12.97
C ILE A 89 -25.39 6.26 -13.38
N ASP A 90 -26.17 7.26 -12.97
CA ASP A 90 -27.60 7.35 -13.26
C ASP A 90 -27.83 8.04 -14.60
N GLY A 91 -28.85 7.59 -15.35
CA GLY A 91 -29.23 8.15 -16.66
C GLY A 91 -29.32 7.12 -17.75
N SER A 92 -29.50 7.57 -18.99
CA SER A 92 -29.60 6.67 -20.16
C SER A 92 -28.27 5.95 -20.40
N GLY A 93 -28.29 4.60 -20.26
CA GLY A 93 -27.08 3.78 -20.32
C GLY A 93 -26.29 3.72 -19.03
N GLY A 94 -26.88 4.16 -17.92
CA GLY A 94 -26.28 4.11 -16.59
C GLY A 94 -25.99 2.69 -16.11
N ARG A 95 -25.02 2.55 -15.21
CA ARG A 95 -24.59 1.28 -14.62
C ARG A 95 -24.22 1.49 -13.17
N GLU A 96 -24.35 0.41 -12.41
CA GLU A 96 -23.95 0.35 -11.01
C GLU A 96 -22.88 -0.71 -10.83
N TRP A 97 -21.87 -0.39 -10.04
CA TRP A 97 -20.82 -1.31 -9.62
C TRP A 97 -20.73 -1.37 -8.12
N GLN A 98 -20.62 -2.59 -7.61
CA GLN A 98 -20.30 -2.86 -6.21
C GLN A 98 -18.79 -3.03 -6.07
N ILE A 99 -18.14 -2.11 -5.40
CA ILE A 99 -16.69 -2.07 -5.28
C ILE A 99 -16.28 -2.54 -3.89
N THR A 100 -15.49 -3.61 -3.85
CA THR A 100 -14.84 -4.09 -2.62
C THR A 100 -13.42 -3.54 -2.57
N ALA A 101 -13.14 -2.70 -1.58
CA ALA A 101 -11.79 -2.18 -1.36
C ALA A 101 -10.94 -3.22 -0.64
N LEU A 102 -9.86 -3.65 -1.29
CA LEU A 102 -8.89 -4.57 -0.71
C LEU A 102 -7.79 -3.75 -0.02
N PRO A 103 -7.62 -3.87 1.30
CA PRO A 103 -6.53 -3.20 2.00
C PRO A 103 -5.19 -3.79 1.57
N ASP A 104 -4.15 -2.97 1.61
CA ASP A 104 -2.76 -3.37 1.44
C ASP A 104 -2.25 -4.04 2.72
N ALA A 105 -1.69 -5.23 2.61
CA ALA A 105 -1.09 -5.92 3.75
C ALA A 105 0.34 -5.42 3.95
N ALA A 106 0.72 -5.17 5.20
CA ALA A 106 2.10 -4.78 5.50
C ALA A 106 3.07 -5.92 5.15
N PRO A 107 4.24 -5.63 4.56
CA PRO A 107 5.24 -6.65 4.28
C PRO A 107 5.74 -7.32 5.56
N THR A 108 6.01 -8.61 5.47
CA THR A 108 6.58 -9.39 6.58
C THR A 108 8.01 -9.80 6.25
N VAL A 109 8.87 -9.78 7.26
CA VAL A 109 10.27 -10.20 7.13
C VAL A 109 10.62 -11.18 8.24
N GLU A 110 11.22 -12.29 7.85
CA GLU A 110 11.70 -13.33 8.77
C GLU A 110 13.19 -13.58 8.55
N VAL A 111 13.93 -13.70 9.63
CA VAL A 111 15.32 -14.16 9.61
C VAL A 111 15.31 -15.69 9.63
N SER A 112 15.83 -16.30 8.58
CA SER A 112 15.80 -17.74 8.41
C SER A 112 17.13 -18.39 8.83
N GLY A 113 17.04 -19.31 9.78
CA GLY A 113 18.21 -20.02 10.29
C GLY A 113 19.15 -19.19 11.17
N ASN A 114 20.25 -19.78 11.53
CA ASN A 114 21.28 -19.12 12.33
C ASN A 114 22.28 -18.39 11.42
N MET A 115 22.80 -17.28 11.91
CA MET A 115 23.92 -16.61 11.28
C MET A 115 25.13 -17.57 11.28
N THR A 116 25.75 -17.72 10.13
CA THR A 116 26.95 -18.56 9.96
C THR A 116 28.13 -17.68 9.52
N ARG A 117 29.34 -18.12 9.85
CA ARG A 117 30.57 -17.47 9.39
C ARG A 117 31.18 -18.29 8.26
N GLU A 118 31.46 -17.65 7.16
CA GLU A 118 32.14 -18.24 6.00
C GLU A 118 33.64 -18.41 6.31
N ALA A 119 34.33 -19.25 5.51
CA ALA A 119 35.77 -19.51 5.68
C ALA A 119 36.65 -18.27 5.49
N ASP A 120 36.16 -17.26 4.75
CA ASP A 120 36.83 -15.98 4.53
C ASP A 120 36.57 -14.94 5.63
N GLY A 121 35.81 -15.33 6.66
CA GLY A 121 35.52 -14.48 7.81
C GLY A 121 34.19 -13.74 7.73
N ARG A 122 33.57 -13.67 6.56
CA ARG A 122 32.28 -12.96 6.36
C ARG A 122 31.15 -13.71 7.03
N PHE A 123 30.16 -12.95 7.51
CA PHE A 123 28.92 -13.57 7.98
C PHE A 123 27.97 -13.85 6.82
N LYS A 124 27.09 -14.82 7.03
CA LYS A 124 26.04 -15.20 6.11
C LYS A 124 24.73 -15.37 6.87
N GLN A 125 23.70 -14.65 6.44
CA GLN A 125 22.37 -14.71 7.02
C GLN A 125 21.32 -14.77 5.93
N SER A 126 20.40 -15.72 6.02
CA SER A 126 19.26 -15.80 5.12
C SER A 126 18.09 -15.03 5.71
N VAL A 127 17.39 -14.29 4.83
CA VAL A 127 16.16 -13.55 5.15
C VAL A 127 15.08 -13.94 4.16
N LYS A 128 13.86 -14.04 4.64
CA LYS A 128 12.66 -14.24 3.83
C LYS A 128 11.74 -13.04 4.02
N ALA A 129 11.31 -12.43 2.92
CA ALA A 129 10.35 -11.34 2.94
C ALA A 129 9.14 -11.70 2.08
N THR A 130 7.95 -11.36 2.56
CA THR A 130 6.68 -11.63 1.87
C THR A 130 5.82 -10.38 1.84
N ASP A 131 5.16 -10.15 0.69
CA ASP A 131 4.29 -9.01 0.48
C ASP A 131 3.28 -9.35 -0.63
N ASP A 132 2.03 -8.93 -0.51
CA ASP A 132 0.95 -9.29 -1.43
C ASP A 132 1.11 -8.67 -2.83
N TYR A 133 1.72 -7.51 -2.93
CA TYR A 133 2.02 -6.82 -4.21
C TYR A 133 3.49 -6.91 -4.61
N GLY A 134 4.35 -7.32 -3.72
CA GLY A 134 5.75 -7.60 -3.96
C GLY A 134 6.73 -6.60 -3.35
N VAL A 135 7.77 -7.15 -2.77
CA VAL A 135 8.86 -6.41 -2.12
C VAL A 135 9.62 -5.57 -3.15
N THR A 136 9.64 -4.26 -2.96
CA THR A 136 10.30 -3.30 -3.85
C THR A 136 11.65 -2.83 -3.33
N ALA A 137 11.84 -2.86 -2.01
CA ALA A 137 13.11 -2.54 -1.35
C ALA A 137 13.14 -3.19 0.03
N GLY A 138 14.31 -3.46 0.54
CA GLY A 138 14.49 -3.95 1.91
C GLY A 138 15.88 -3.59 2.42
N ARG A 139 15.98 -3.33 3.73
CA ARG A 139 17.23 -2.97 4.39
C ARG A 139 17.34 -3.69 5.72
N VAL A 140 18.53 -4.17 6.01
CA VAL A 140 18.88 -4.78 7.30
C VAL A 140 19.90 -3.89 8.00
N THR A 141 19.64 -3.61 9.26
CA THR A 141 20.60 -2.89 10.13
C THR A 141 21.07 -3.84 11.23
N ILE A 142 22.35 -4.05 11.32
CA ILE A 142 22.99 -4.90 12.33
C ILE A 142 23.66 -3.98 13.34
N THR A 143 23.32 -4.15 14.61
CA THR A 143 23.88 -3.37 15.71
C THR A 143 24.47 -4.30 16.75
N LEU A 144 25.56 -3.86 17.38
CA LEU A 144 26.13 -4.58 18.51
C LEU A 144 25.24 -4.39 19.76
N ASP A 145 24.76 -5.51 20.32
CA ASP A 145 24.05 -5.50 21.60
C ASP A 145 25.08 -5.45 22.76
N THR A 146 25.41 -4.25 23.20
CA THR A 146 26.39 -4.03 24.27
C THR A 146 25.98 -4.65 25.61
N ALA A 147 24.68 -4.87 25.83
CA ALA A 147 24.19 -5.49 27.07
C ALA A 147 24.51 -6.99 27.15
N LYS A 148 24.71 -7.64 25.99
CA LYS A 148 25.01 -9.08 25.90
C LYS A 148 26.51 -9.39 25.79
N ILE A 149 27.36 -8.38 25.82
CA ILE A 149 28.82 -8.60 25.78
C ILE A 149 29.28 -9.28 27.05
N ASP A 150 30.00 -10.42 26.90
CA ASP A 150 30.62 -11.10 28.03
C ASP A 150 31.81 -10.33 28.56
N ARG A 151 31.67 -9.74 29.75
CA ARG A 151 32.66 -8.90 30.40
C ARG A 151 33.58 -9.66 31.39
N ARG A 152 33.46 -10.98 31.47
CA ARG A 152 34.22 -11.79 32.44
C ARG A 152 35.73 -11.76 32.23
N HIS A 153 36.18 -11.39 31.04
CA HIS A 153 37.58 -11.47 30.65
C HIS A 153 38.24 -10.09 30.43
N GLY A 154 37.90 -9.07 31.24
CA GLY A 154 38.69 -7.85 31.33
C GLY A 154 38.18 -6.60 30.63
N LEU A 155 37.01 -6.63 30.04
CA LEU A 155 36.36 -5.40 29.56
C LEU A 155 35.86 -4.55 30.74
N LYS A 156 36.72 -3.63 31.20
CA LYS A 156 36.40 -2.74 32.34
C LYS A 156 35.62 -1.50 31.93
N THR A 157 35.75 -1.05 30.68
CA THR A 157 35.06 0.11 30.14
C THR A 157 34.00 -0.32 29.14
N ASP A 158 32.98 0.52 28.97
CA ASP A 158 32.01 0.28 27.92
C ASP A 158 32.68 0.33 26.54
N PRO A 159 32.39 -0.60 25.64
CA PRO A 159 32.96 -0.54 24.29
C PRO A 159 32.52 0.76 23.62
N GLU A 160 33.42 1.33 22.83
CA GLU A 160 33.06 2.47 21.99
C GLU A 160 31.84 2.10 21.12
N ALA A 161 31.00 3.11 20.84
CA ALA A 161 29.82 2.92 20.00
C ALA A 161 30.27 2.45 18.61
N VAL A 162 30.02 1.17 18.32
CA VAL A 162 30.27 0.59 17.00
C VAL A 162 29.19 1.07 16.05
N LYS A 163 29.61 1.55 14.87
CA LYS A 163 28.66 1.99 13.84
C LYS A 163 27.80 0.80 13.37
N PRO A 164 26.50 1.02 13.20
CA PRO A 164 25.64 -0.01 12.62
C PRO A 164 26.11 -0.42 11.21
N VAL A 165 26.08 -1.71 10.93
CA VAL A 165 26.25 -2.21 9.57
C VAL A 165 24.89 -2.18 8.88
N VAL A 166 24.80 -1.52 7.74
CA VAL A 166 23.56 -1.34 6.99
C VAL A 166 23.70 -2.01 5.63
N LEU A 167 22.84 -2.99 5.35
CA LEU A 167 22.85 -3.78 4.13
C LEU A 167 21.50 -3.68 3.43
N ASP A 168 21.53 -3.48 2.13
CA ASP A 168 20.33 -3.59 1.32
C ASP A 168 20.07 -5.07 0.97
N ILE A 169 18.79 -5.48 1.03
CA ILE A 169 18.39 -6.84 0.65
C ILE A 169 18.47 -6.95 -0.87
N PRO A 170 19.26 -7.91 -1.41
CA PRO A 170 19.37 -8.11 -2.85
C PRO A 170 18.03 -8.56 -3.44
N LEU A 171 17.49 -7.76 -4.36
CA LEU A 171 16.24 -8.07 -5.04
C LEU A 171 16.49 -8.83 -6.34
N PRO A 172 15.69 -9.84 -6.69
CA PRO A 172 15.79 -10.53 -7.95
C PRO A 172 15.43 -9.58 -9.10
N ARG A 173 16.21 -9.61 -10.17
CA ARG A 173 15.98 -8.81 -11.37
C ARG A 173 14.75 -9.29 -12.16
N LYS A 174 14.40 -10.56 -12.05
CA LYS A 174 13.27 -11.22 -12.73
C LYS A 174 12.53 -12.13 -11.76
N GLY A 175 11.23 -12.29 -11.95
CA GLY A 175 10.39 -13.20 -11.17
C GLY A 175 9.40 -12.49 -10.25
N LYS A 176 8.62 -13.30 -9.53
CA LYS A 176 7.67 -12.82 -8.54
C LYS A 176 8.42 -12.28 -7.32
N ARG A 177 8.01 -11.11 -6.85
CA ARG A 177 8.58 -10.47 -5.65
C ARG A 177 7.67 -10.58 -4.43
N THR A 178 6.55 -11.30 -4.56
CA THR A 178 5.60 -11.54 -3.46
C THR A 178 6.18 -12.44 -2.37
N GLU A 179 7.17 -13.26 -2.72
CA GLU A 179 7.93 -14.07 -1.78
C GLU A 179 9.40 -14.00 -2.19
N LEU A 180 10.20 -13.38 -1.36
CA LEU A 180 11.62 -13.14 -1.59
C LEU A 180 12.43 -13.89 -0.53
N THR A 181 13.37 -14.73 -1.00
CA THR A 181 14.42 -15.26 -0.14
C THR A 181 15.76 -14.69 -0.59
N ALA A 182 16.47 -14.06 0.32
CA ALA A 182 17.76 -13.45 0.05
C ALA A 182 18.79 -13.90 1.08
N THR A 183 20.05 -13.97 0.66
CA THR A 183 21.17 -14.24 1.54
C THR A 183 22.04 -13.00 1.63
N LEU A 184 22.24 -12.52 2.83
CA LEU A 184 23.14 -11.42 3.16
C LEU A 184 24.52 -11.99 3.47
N VAL A 185 25.54 -11.41 2.87
CA VAL A 185 26.94 -11.77 3.12
C VAL A 185 27.74 -10.48 3.21
N ASP A 186 28.43 -10.26 4.34
CA ASP A 186 29.28 -9.09 4.54
C ASP A 186 30.27 -9.31 5.67
N ASP A 187 31.22 -8.38 5.84
CA ASP A 187 32.15 -8.33 6.99
C ASP A 187 31.48 -7.63 8.17
N LEU A 188 31.68 -8.17 9.38
CA LEU A 188 31.21 -7.59 10.64
C LEU A 188 32.37 -7.05 11.46
#